data_6e3351654876bd9b64e89635195978b3
#
_entry.id   6e3351654876bd9b64e89635195978b3
#
_cell.length_a   1.000
_cell.length_b   1.000
_cell.length_c   1.000
_cell.angle_alpha   90.00
_cell.angle_beta   90.00
_cell.angle_gamma   90.00
#
_symmetry.space_group_name_H-M   'P 1'
#
loop_
_entity.id
_entity.type
_entity.pdbx_description
1 polymer ?
#
loop_
_entity_poly.entity_id
_entity_poly.type
_entity_poly.pdbx_seq_one_letter_code
_entity_poly.pdbx_strand_id
1 'polypeptide(L)'
;VGAKGIKELTECLRDLGDIVVFAPDGPRSGMASAITSLVPLKYTLVKKEPGLTVYSCTGTPVDCVKLAINEVLERKPDLLASGINHGGNHAICIQYSGTMGAAAEGCVFGIPSIGMSLLDHRPDADFTESCRLGRMLARRIIKEGLPHGTYLNLNVPDIPNVKGMKVCRQAEGRWTNEFKRSENATGEPVFWLAGSFENAKPIHADNDTLALDSGYASLVPCKIDVTDYDFLALLKKQLKDEN
;
A
#
# COMPACT_ATOMS: atom_id res chain seq x y z
N VAL A 1 -8.32 12.16 -3.83
CA VAL A 1 -8.69 12.92 -2.60
C VAL A 1 -10.14 12.73 -2.17
N GLY A 2 -11.05 12.28 -3.05
CA GLY A 2 -12.49 12.15 -2.74
C GLY A 2 -12.90 10.86 -2.02
N ALA A 3 -12.08 9.82 -2.04
CA ALA A 3 -12.40 8.52 -1.49
C ALA A 3 -12.58 8.55 0.04
N LYS A 4 -13.47 7.70 0.57
CA LYS A 4 -13.74 7.60 2.01
C LYS A 4 -12.48 7.21 2.78
N GLY A 5 -11.74 6.21 2.32
CA GLY A 5 -10.55 5.70 3.02
C GLY A 5 -9.47 6.75 3.30
N ILE A 6 -9.17 7.68 2.37
CA ILE A 6 -8.19 8.74 2.63
C ILE A 6 -8.73 9.81 3.59
N LYS A 7 -10.04 10.07 3.57
CA LYS A 7 -10.67 10.99 4.53
C LYS A 7 -10.61 10.42 5.95
N GLU A 8 -10.99 9.16 6.12
CA GLU A 8 -10.92 8.46 7.41
C GLU A 8 -9.48 8.38 7.93
N LEU A 9 -8.50 8.07 7.06
CA LEU A 9 -7.09 8.09 7.44
C LEU A 9 -6.64 9.48 7.91
N THR A 10 -7.03 10.52 7.19
CA THR A 10 -6.71 11.91 7.56
C THR A 10 -7.26 12.25 8.93
N GLU A 11 -8.55 12.01 9.16
CA GLU A 11 -9.19 12.34 10.43
C GLU A 11 -8.64 11.52 11.60
N CYS A 12 -8.35 10.24 11.42
CA CYS A 12 -7.83 9.42 12.50
C CYS A 12 -6.39 9.77 12.92
N LEU A 13 -5.65 10.51 12.09
CA LEU A 13 -4.28 10.95 12.39
C LEU A 13 -4.18 12.44 12.80
N ARG A 14 -5.29 13.21 12.77
CA ARG A 14 -5.32 14.68 12.95
C ARG A 14 -4.63 15.18 14.20
N ASP A 15 -4.68 14.48 15.30
CA ASP A 15 -4.10 14.90 16.57
C ASP A 15 -2.64 14.46 16.76
N LEU A 16 -2.04 13.81 15.75
CA LEU A 16 -0.64 13.40 15.80
C LEU A 16 0.31 14.49 15.30
N GLY A 17 -0.20 15.51 14.59
CA GLY A 17 0.61 16.60 14.06
C GLY A 17 -0.01 17.27 12.84
N ASP A 18 0.75 18.09 12.15
CA ASP A 18 0.35 18.73 10.90
C ASP A 18 0.31 17.70 9.77
N ILE A 19 -0.80 17.69 9.02
CA ILE A 19 -1.04 16.73 7.94
C ILE A 19 -1.00 17.44 6.58
N VAL A 20 -0.23 16.87 5.66
CA VAL A 20 -0.32 17.19 4.23
C VAL A 20 -0.86 15.97 3.50
N VAL A 21 -2.05 16.09 2.93
CA VAL A 21 -2.63 15.10 2.04
C VAL A 21 -2.23 15.45 0.60
N PHE A 22 -1.60 14.51 -0.08
CA PHE A 22 -1.27 14.64 -1.49
C PHE A 22 -1.72 13.37 -2.21
N ALA A 23 -2.79 13.44 -3.01
CA ALA A 23 -3.42 12.25 -3.54
C ALA A 23 -3.90 12.43 -4.98
N PRO A 24 -4.03 11.33 -5.74
CA PRO A 24 -4.57 11.37 -7.09
C PRO A 24 -5.96 12.02 -7.16
N ASP A 25 -6.23 12.66 -8.29
CA ASP A 25 -7.53 13.28 -8.61
C ASP A 25 -8.64 12.26 -8.87
N GLY A 26 -8.28 11.02 -9.23
CA GLY A 26 -9.20 9.92 -9.49
C GLY A 26 -8.65 8.55 -9.07
N PRO A 27 -9.42 7.48 -9.27
CA PRO A 27 -8.99 6.12 -9.00
C PRO A 27 -7.73 5.73 -9.77
N ARG A 28 -6.81 5.02 -9.12
CA ARG A 28 -5.55 4.52 -9.69
C ARG A 28 -5.29 3.07 -9.28
N SER A 29 -6.32 2.23 -9.38
CA SER A 29 -6.23 0.80 -9.04
C SER A 29 -5.26 0.07 -9.97
N GLY A 30 -4.46 -0.85 -9.42
CA GLY A 30 -3.53 -1.68 -10.20
C GLY A 30 -2.31 -0.95 -10.76
N MET A 31 -2.03 0.29 -10.32
CA MET A 31 -0.91 1.08 -10.86
C MET A 31 0.45 0.73 -10.26
N ALA A 32 0.49 -0.14 -9.25
CA ALA A 32 1.76 -0.54 -8.62
C ALA A 32 2.65 0.66 -8.25
N SER A 33 3.94 0.58 -8.58
CA SER A 33 4.90 1.69 -8.44
C SER A 33 5.08 2.49 -9.74
N ALA A 34 4.06 2.54 -10.59
CA ALA A 34 4.12 3.30 -11.83
C ALA A 34 4.36 4.79 -11.59
N ILE A 35 5.18 5.38 -12.47
CA ILE A 35 5.45 6.82 -12.54
C ILE A 35 5.01 7.39 -13.88
N THR A 36 4.63 8.65 -13.88
CA THR A 36 4.22 9.37 -15.08
C THR A 36 5.43 10.12 -15.68
N SER A 37 5.96 9.64 -16.81
CA SER A 37 7.16 10.20 -17.44
C SER A 37 6.91 10.89 -18.79
N LEU A 38 5.74 10.66 -19.42
CA LEU A 38 5.48 11.12 -20.79
C LEU A 38 4.61 12.38 -20.87
N VAL A 39 3.95 12.75 -19.77
CA VAL A 39 3.10 13.94 -19.72
C VAL A 39 3.39 14.74 -18.44
N PRO A 40 3.20 16.07 -18.46
CA PRO A 40 3.42 16.88 -17.28
C PRO A 40 2.40 16.57 -16.19
N LEU A 41 2.88 16.53 -14.95
CA LEU A 41 2.03 16.41 -13.77
C LEU A 41 1.54 17.78 -13.33
N LYS A 42 0.32 17.83 -12.78
CA LYS A 42 -0.27 19.01 -12.15
C LYS A 42 -0.80 18.67 -10.78
N TYR A 43 -0.70 19.61 -9.86
CA TYR A 43 -1.39 19.51 -8.58
C TYR A 43 -2.16 20.79 -8.28
N THR A 44 -3.19 20.68 -7.48
CA THR A 44 -4.08 21.77 -7.10
C THR A 44 -4.32 21.73 -5.59
N LEU A 45 -4.23 22.87 -4.94
CA LEU A 45 -4.63 23.02 -3.55
C LEU A 45 -6.16 22.89 -3.46
N VAL A 46 -6.63 21.89 -2.73
CA VAL A 46 -8.06 21.58 -2.54
C VAL A 46 -8.58 22.19 -1.23
N LYS A 47 -7.77 22.11 -0.17
CA LYS A 47 -8.14 22.59 1.17
C LYS A 47 -6.91 23.03 1.93
N LYS A 48 -7.04 24.11 2.71
CA LYS A 48 -6.03 24.54 3.69
C LYS A 48 -6.73 25.05 4.93
N GLU A 49 -6.41 24.48 6.06
CA GLU A 49 -6.90 24.87 7.40
C GLU A 49 -5.80 24.57 8.44
N PRO A 50 -5.89 25.07 9.68
CA PRO A 50 -4.90 24.78 10.71
C PRO A 50 -4.66 23.27 10.86
N GLY A 51 -3.41 22.84 10.74
CA GLY A 51 -2.99 21.45 10.86
C GLY A 51 -3.39 20.55 9.68
N LEU A 52 -3.95 21.07 8.57
CA LEU A 52 -4.26 20.26 7.39
C LEU A 52 -4.15 21.04 6.09
N THR A 53 -3.36 20.50 5.17
CA THR A 53 -3.33 20.97 3.79
C THR A 53 -3.60 19.80 2.85
N VAL A 54 -4.49 19.95 1.87
CA VAL A 54 -4.92 18.90 0.95
C VAL A 54 -4.64 19.32 -0.49
N TYR A 55 -3.90 18.49 -1.21
CA TYR A 55 -3.63 18.66 -2.64
C TYR A 55 -4.20 17.48 -3.44
N SER A 56 -4.68 17.79 -4.63
CA SER A 56 -5.07 16.82 -5.67
C SER A 56 -4.03 16.82 -6.79
N CYS A 57 -3.68 15.65 -7.32
CA CYS A 57 -2.65 15.48 -8.35
C CYS A 57 -3.18 14.65 -9.52
N THR A 58 -2.75 14.96 -10.73
CA THR A 58 -3.10 14.20 -11.96
C THR A 58 -2.31 12.89 -12.10
N GLY A 59 -1.30 12.66 -11.26
CA GLY A 59 -0.40 11.51 -11.33
C GLY A 59 -0.87 10.26 -10.59
N THR A 60 0.05 9.30 -10.51
CA THR A 60 -0.09 8.07 -9.72
C THR A 60 0.11 8.34 -8.24
N PRO A 61 -0.17 7.37 -7.34
CA PRO A 61 0.18 7.50 -5.92
C PRO A 61 1.69 7.74 -5.68
N VAL A 62 2.56 7.13 -6.47
CA VAL A 62 4.02 7.34 -6.40
C VAL A 62 4.39 8.76 -6.85
N ASP A 63 3.79 9.25 -7.94
CA ASP A 63 3.99 10.65 -8.38
C ASP A 63 3.58 11.65 -7.32
N CYS A 64 2.48 11.37 -6.61
CA CYS A 64 2.02 12.21 -5.49
C CYS A 64 3.09 12.33 -4.40
N VAL A 65 3.71 11.22 -4.01
CA VAL A 65 4.79 11.22 -3.01
C VAL A 65 6.01 12.00 -3.52
N LYS A 66 6.43 11.75 -4.77
CA LYS A 66 7.56 12.46 -5.38
C LYS A 66 7.34 13.97 -5.42
N LEU A 67 6.17 14.41 -5.91
CA LEU A 67 5.85 15.85 -5.99
C LEU A 67 5.72 16.48 -4.61
N ALA A 68 5.07 15.80 -3.66
CA ALA A 68 4.94 16.34 -2.32
C ALA A 68 6.31 16.61 -1.69
N ILE A 69 7.25 15.65 -1.78
CA ILE A 69 8.56 15.73 -1.13
C ILE A 69 9.48 16.75 -1.83
N ASN A 70 9.45 16.81 -3.16
CA ASN A 70 10.41 17.62 -3.91
C ASN A 70 9.93 19.08 -4.13
N GLU A 71 8.60 19.32 -4.16
CA GLU A 71 8.06 20.62 -4.59
C GLU A 71 7.19 21.31 -3.53
N VAL A 72 6.65 20.57 -2.55
CA VAL A 72 5.64 21.14 -1.66
C VAL A 72 6.08 21.18 -0.19
N LEU A 73 6.74 20.13 0.27
CA LEU A 73 7.17 20.03 1.65
C LEU A 73 8.51 20.72 1.89
N GLU A 74 8.56 21.63 2.89
CA GLU A 74 9.79 22.31 3.27
C GLU A 74 10.79 21.40 4.01
N ARG A 75 10.28 20.31 4.61
CA ARG A 75 11.07 19.28 5.29
C ARG A 75 10.48 17.90 5.05
N LYS A 76 11.28 16.86 5.28
CA LYS A 76 10.78 15.47 5.28
C LYS A 76 9.75 15.28 6.39
N PRO A 77 8.61 14.62 6.13
CA PRO A 77 7.65 14.29 7.17
C PRO A 77 8.19 13.20 8.10
N ASP A 78 7.68 13.14 9.31
CA ASP A 78 8.04 12.14 10.32
C ASP A 78 7.41 10.77 10.03
N LEU A 79 6.34 10.75 9.22
CA LEU A 79 5.62 9.56 8.79
C LEU A 79 5.00 9.80 7.41
N LEU A 80 5.04 8.79 6.56
CA LEU A 80 4.18 8.67 5.38
C LEU A 80 3.16 7.56 5.60
N ALA A 81 1.87 7.89 5.59
CA ALA A 81 0.77 6.94 5.63
C ALA A 81 0.01 6.96 4.29
N SER A 82 -0.09 5.82 3.64
CA SER A 82 -0.79 5.64 2.37
C SER A 82 -2.03 4.77 2.56
N GLY A 83 -3.17 5.20 2.05
CA GLY A 83 -4.44 4.50 2.15
C GLY A 83 -5.56 5.39 2.71
N ILE A 84 -6.57 4.83 3.39
CA ILE A 84 -6.83 3.38 3.53
C ILE A 84 -7.42 2.87 2.24
N ASN A 85 -6.81 1.83 1.67
CA ASN A 85 -7.28 1.24 0.42
C ASN A 85 -8.57 0.44 0.64
N HIS A 86 -9.50 0.56 -0.31
CA HIS A 86 -10.63 -0.36 -0.43
C HIS A 86 -10.16 -1.64 -1.14
N GLY A 87 -10.16 -2.76 -0.42
CA GLY A 87 -9.58 -4.03 -0.85
C GLY A 87 -8.18 -4.28 -0.31
N GLY A 88 -7.88 -5.56 -0.07
CA GLY A 88 -6.61 -5.98 0.54
C GLY A 88 -5.42 -5.86 -0.42
N ASN A 89 -4.25 -5.61 0.18
CA ASN A 89 -2.94 -5.60 -0.48
C ASN A 89 -1.99 -6.63 0.15
N HIS A 90 -2.54 -7.72 0.68
CA HIS A 90 -1.79 -8.86 1.23
C HIS A 90 -1.28 -9.80 0.14
N ALA A 91 -0.43 -10.75 0.50
CA ALA A 91 0.18 -11.70 -0.42
C ALA A 91 0.81 -10.99 -1.65
N ILE A 92 0.65 -11.57 -2.84
CA ILE A 92 1.20 -11.02 -4.10
C ILE A 92 0.54 -9.68 -4.50
N CYS A 93 -0.63 -9.31 -3.95
CA CYS A 93 -1.31 -8.07 -4.27
C CYS A 93 -0.49 -6.81 -3.94
N ILE A 94 0.49 -6.92 -3.05
CA ILE A 94 1.45 -5.85 -2.77
C ILE A 94 2.14 -5.35 -4.04
N GLN A 95 2.43 -6.25 -5.00
CA GLN A 95 3.13 -5.94 -6.25
C GLN A 95 2.31 -5.08 -7.21
N TYR A 96 0.97 -5.12 -7.09
CA TYR A 96 0.05 -4.39 -7.98
C TYR A 96 -0.52 -3.13 -7.33
N SER A 97 -0.21 -2.91 -6.05
CA SER A 97 -0.83 -1.88 -5.22
C SER A 97 -0.17 -0.51 -5.36
N GLY A 98 -0.93 0.50 -5.81
CA GLY A 98 -0.50 1.89 -5.76
C GLY A 98 -0.37 2.42 -4.32
N THR A 99 -1.17 1.92 -3.38
CA THR A 99 -1.06 2.23 -1.95
C THR A 99 0.29 1.78 -1.39
N MET A 100 0.70 0.57 -1.73
CA MET A 100 2.01 0.05 -1.30
C MET A 100 3.17 0.69 -2.07
N GLY A 101 2.97 1.01 -3.35
CA GLY A 101 3.92 1.78 -4.15
C GLY A 101 4.23 3.15 -3.53
N ALA A 102 3.21 3.87 -3.06
CA ALA A 102 3.40 5.15 -2.36
C ALA A 102 4.15 4.97 -1.02
N ALA A 103 3.84 3.93 -0.24
CA ALA A 103 4.56 3.65 1.01
C ALA A 103 6.02 3.25 0.75
N ALA A 104 6.27 2.44 -0.29
CA ALA A 104 7.62 2.09 -0.73
C ALA A 104 8.41 3.32 -1.18
N GLU A 105 7.78 4.22 -1.95
CA GLU A 105 8.43 5.46 -2.39
C GLU A 105 8.82 6.37 -1.21
N GLY A 106 7.95 6.50 -0.19
CA GLY A 106 8.31 7.21 1.03
C GLY A 106 9.54 6.60 1.72
N CYS A 107 9.60 5.27 1.77
CA CYS A 107 10.74 4.54 2.30
C CYS A 107 12.03 4.78 1.47
N VAL A 108 11.94 4.88 0.13
CA VAL A 108 13.07 5.27 -0.74
C VAL A 108 13.62 6.63 -0.35
N PHE A 109 12.76 7.58 -0.01
CA PHE A 109 13.18 8.90 0.51
C PHE A 109 13.67 8.89 1.96
N GLY A 110 13.71 7.72 2.60
CA GLY A 110 14.13 7.55 4.00
C GLY A 110 13.09 8.05 5.00
N ILE A 111 11.81 8.06 4.63
CA ILE A 111 10.69 8.41 5.49
C ILE A 111 10.09 7.12 6.04
N PRO A 112 9.91 6.97 7.36
CA PRO A 112 9.16 5.85 7.92
C PRO A 112 7.76 5.78 7.29
N SER A 113 7.40 4.63 6.68
CA SER A 113 6.23 4.55 5.81
C SER A 113 5.35 3.34 6.11
N ILE A 114 4.04 3.52 5.98
CA ILE A 114 3.04 2.47 6.13
C ILE A 114 1.97 2.56 5.03
N GLY A 115 1.66 1.43 4.40
CA GLY A 115 0.49 1.26 3.56
C GLY A 115 -0.62 0.54 4.34
N MET A 116 -1.86 0.99 4.19
CA MET A 116 -3.01 0.53 4.95
C MET A 116 -4.15 0.13 4.02
N SER A 117 -4.79 -1.01 4.31
CA SER A 117 -5.86 -1.57 3.49
C SER A 117 -6.94 -2.21 4.36
N LEU A 118 -8.19 -2.07 3.95
CA LEU A 118 -9.35 -2.78 4.48
C LEU A 118 -9.84 -3.77 3.42
N LEU A 119 -10.13 -5.01 3.81
CA LEU A 119 -10.63 -6.06 2.92
C LEU A 119 -12.12 -5.86 2.57
N ASP A 120 -12.48 -4.64 2.23
CA ASP A 120 -13.83 -4.26 1.80
C ASP A 120 -13.77 -3.31 0.60
N HIS A 121 -14.47 -3.65 -0.48
CA HIS A 121 -14.53 -2.86 -1.70
C HIS A 121 -15.74 -1.91 -1.76
N ARG A 122 -16.64 -1.97 -0.78
CA ARG A 122 -17.86 -1.15 -0.76
C ARG A 122 -17.53 0.33 -0.56
N PRO A 123 -18.24 1.25 -1.21
CA PRO A 123 -18.01 2.69 -1.05
C PRO A 123 -18.27 3.20 0.37
N ASP A 124 -19.16 2.53 1.10
CA ASP A 124 -19.59 2.86 2.48
C ASP A 124 -18.86 2.04 3.56
N ALA A 125 -17.80 1.30 3.21
CA ALA A 125 -16.99 0.47 4.09
C ALA A 125 -16.70 1.15 5.45
N ASP A 126 -16.65 0.36 6.52
CA ASP A 126 -16.34 0.82 7.88
C ASP A 126 -14.83 0.74 8.16
N PHE A 127 -14.18 1.87 8.26
CA PHE A 127 -12.74 1.96 8.52
C PHE A 127 -12.37 2.05 10.00
N THR A 128 -13.30 1.92 10.93
CA THR A 128 -13.08 2.13 12.37
C THR A 128 -11.89 1.32 12.90
N GLU A 129 -11.85 0.02 12.63
CA GLU A 129 -10.72 -0.82 13.08
C GLU A 129 -9.42 -0.52 12.35
N SER A 130 -9.48 -0.24 11.05
CA SER A 130 -8.29 0.18 10.27
C SER A 130 -7.71 1.48 10.82
N CYS A 131 -8.55 2.43 11.17
CA CYS A 131 -8.15 3.70 11.79
C CYS A 131 -7.55 3.48 13.18
N ARG A 132 -8.17 2.64 14.02
CA ARG A 132 -7.68 2.34 15.38
C ARG A 132 -6.28 1.70 15.33
N LEU A 133 -6.11 0.66 14.52
CA LEU A 133 -4.82 -0.04 14.38
C LEU A 133 -3.76 0.84 13.69
N GLY A 134 -4.14 1.54 12.62
CA GLY A 134 -3.26 2.45 11.90
C GLY A 134 -2.75 3.59 12.76
N ARG A 135 -3.63 4.21 13.57
CA ARG A 135 -3.24 5.24 14.52
C ARG A 135 -2.27 4.74 15.59
N MET A 136 -2.52 3.54 16.13
CA MET A 136 -1.60 2.90 17.08
C MET A 136 -0.20 2.72 16.47
N LEU A 137 -0.14 2.19 15.24
CA LEU A 137 1.12 2.02 14.51
C LEU A 137 1.79 3.36 14.17
N ALA A 138 1.02 4.36 13.73
CA ALA A 138 1.53 5.68 13.41
C ALA A 138 2.25 6.31 14.61
N ARG A 139 1.64 6.28 15.80
CA ARG A 139 2.27 6.75 17.05
C ARG A 139 3.57 6.01 17.35
N ARG A 140 3.58 4.70 17.17
CA ARG A 140 4.79 3.89 17.38
C ARG A 140 5.88 4.23 16.37
N ILE A 141 5.54 4.33 15.09
CA ILE A 141 6.48 4.65 14.02
C ILE A 141 7.09 6.04 14.22
N ILE A 142 6.28 7.06 14.57
CA ILE A 142 6.77 8.41 14.85
C ILE A 142 7.77 8.40 16.02
N LYS A 143 7.51 7.59 17.06
CA LYS A 143 8.36 7.52 18.25
C LYS A 143 9.64 6.72 18.04
N GLU A 144 9.56 5.57 17.35
CA GLU A 144 10.63 4.57 17.29
C GLU A 144 11.34 4.53 15.92
N GLY A 145 10.71 5.08 14.87
CA GLY A 145 11.17 4.94 13.49
C GLY A 145 10.93 3.53 12.94
N LEU A 146 11.49 3.28 11.76
CA LEU A 146 11.56 1.96 11.11
C LEU A 146 13.01 1.68 10.68
N PRO A 147 13.41 0.41 10.57
CA PRO A 147 14.72 0.06 10.02
C PRO A 147 14.87 0.60 8.58
N HIS A 148 16.10 0.98 8.23
CA HIS A 148 16.40 1.49 6.88
C HIS A 148 15.92 0.53 5.79
N GLY A 149 15.29 1.07 4.75
CA GLY A 149 14.76 0.30 3.64
C GLY A 149 13.55 -0.55 3.97
N THR A 150 12.92 -0.34 5.15
CA THR A 150 11.72 -1.08 5.58
C THR A 150 10.49 -0.16 5.62
N TYR A 151 9.37 -0.65 5.10
CA TYR A 151 8.04 -0.06 5.23
C TYR A 151 7.03 -1.12 5.66
N LEU A 152 5.87 -0.70 6.15
CA LEU A 152 4.87 -1.62 6.71
C LEU A 152 3.65 -1.75 5.78
N ASN A 153 3.11 -2.97 5.71
CA ASN A 153 1.87 -3.30 5.03
C ASN A 153 0.85 -3.80 6.06
N LEU A 154 -0.14 -2.96 6.36
CA LEU A 154 -1.25 -3.30 7.25
C LEU A 154 -2.49 -3.66 6.42
N ASN A 155 -3.03 -4.86 6.63
CA ASN A 155 -4.32 -5.27 6.08
C ASN A 155 -5.27 -5.63 7.20
N VAL A 156 -6.51 -5.13 7.14
CA VAL A 156 -7.55 -5.34 8.15
C VAL A 156 -8.71 -6.09 7.51
N PRO A 157 -9.18 -7.21 8.09
CA PRO A 157 -10.32 -7.95 7.56
C PRO A 157 -11.64 -7.19 7.81
N ASP A 158 -12.58 -7.29 6.87
CA ASP A 158 -13.94 -6.75 7.03
C ASP A 158 -14.80 -7.70 7.87
N ILE A 159 -14.64 -7.61 9.18
CA ILE A 159 -15.42 -8.38 10.15
C ILE A 159 -15.75 -7.53 11.40
N PRO A 160 -16.88 -7.78 12.07
CA PRO A 160 -17.32 -6.95 13.20
C PRO A 160 -16.37 -6.89 14.39
N ASN A 161 -15.58 -7.93 14.62
CA ASN A 161 -14.70 -8.05 15.79
C ASN A 161 -13.32 -8.58 15.36
N VAL A 162 -12.46 -7.68 14.93
CA VAL A 162 -11.06 -8.02 14.65
C VAL A 162 -10.37 -8.45 15.94
N LYS A 163 -9.82 -9.67 15.96
CA LYS A 163 -9.22 -10.31 17.16
C LYS A 163 -7.90 -9.66 17.61
N GLY A 164 -7.43 -8.66 16.87
CA GLY A 164 -6.15 -8.01 17.07
C GLY A 164 -5.29 -8.04 15.83
N MET A 165 -3.98 -7.86 15.98
CA MET A 165 -3.04 -7.79 14.86
C MET A 165 -1.93 -8.84 15.03
N LYS A 166 -1.55 -9.50 13.94
CA LYS A 166 -0.39 -10.41 13.87
C LYS A 166 0.68 -9.86 12.95
N VAL A 167 1.92 -9.96 13.39
CA VAL A 167 3.08 -9.74 12.50
C VAL A 167 3.27 -11.00 11.68
N CYS A 168 3.29 -10.86 10.36
CA CYS A 168 3.26 -11.95 9.41
C CYS A 168 4.36 -11.82 8.37
N ARG A 169 4.66 -12.94 7.69
CA ARG A 169 5.31 -12.91 6.38
C ARG A 169 4.27 -12.72 5.28
N GLN A 170 4.69 -12.22 4.15
CA GLN A 170 3.88 -12.24 2.94
C GLN A 170 3.60 -13.68 2.53
N ALA A 171 2.34 -14.00 2.21
CA ALA A 171 1.97 -15.32 1.68
C ALA A 171 2.54 -15.50 0.27
N GLU A 172 3.10 -16.68 0.04
CA GLU A 172 3.48 -17.13 -1.30
C GLU A 172 2.26 -17.73 -2.00
N GLY A 173 2.08 -17.41 -3.28
CA GLY A 173 0.97 -17.90 -4.06
C GLY A 173 0.76 -17.11 -5.34
N ARG A 174 -0.35 -17.41 -6.01
CA ARG A 174 -0.72 -16.76 -7.27
C ARG A 174 -2.23 -16.67 -7.42
N TRP A 175 -2.66 -15.79 -8.27
CA TRP A 175 -4.04 -15.77 -8.72
C TRP A 175 -4.28 -16.88 -9.75
N THR A 176 -5.47 -17.45 -9.74
CA THR A 176 -5.91 -18.48 -10.68
C THR A 176 -7.25 -18.08 -11.27
N ASN A 177 -7.57 -18.60 -12.46
CA ASN A 177 -8.78 -18.26 -13.22
C ASN A 177 -8.98 -16.75 -13.40
N GLU A 178 -7.87 -16.04 -13.68
CA GLU A 178 -7.79 -14.58 -13.63
C GLU A 178 -8.66 -13.84 -14.65
N PHE A 179 -9.19 -14.53 -15.67
CA PHE A 179 -10.00 -13.88 -16.70
C PHE A 179 -11.35 -14.56 -16.91
N LYS A 180 -12.40 -13.74 -16.91
CA LYS A 180 -13.72 -14.13 -17.41
C LYS A 180 -13.91 -13.54 -18.79
N ARG A 181 -14.15 -14.44 -19.78
CA ARG A 181 -14.50 -14.05 -21.14
C ARG A 181 -15.94 -13.54 -21.18
N SER A 182 -16.16 -12.49 -21.92
CA SER A 182 -17.46 -11.90 -22.26
C SER A 182 -17.42 -11.41 -23.71
N GLU A 183 -18.47 -10.78 -24.20
CA GLU A 183 -18.53 -10.11 -25.48
C GLU A 183 -18.93 -8.64 -25.29
N ASN A 184 -18.35 -7.76 -26.10
CA ASN A 184 -18.78 -6.37 -26.18
C ASN A 184 -20.05 -6.23 -27.03
N ALA A 185 -20.56 -5.00 -27.19
CA ALA A 185 -21.78 -4.75 -27.97
C ALA A 185 -21.67 -5.09 -29.47
N THR A 186 -20.45 -5.27 -30.00
CA THR A 186 -20.17 -5.64 -31.39
C THR A 186 -19.89 -7.13 -31.58
N GLY A 187 -19.98 -7.94 -30.50
CA GLY A 187 -19.76 -9.39 -30.54
C GLY A 187 -18.27 -9.79 -30.45
N GLU A 188 -17.36 -8.84 -30.18
CA GLU A 188 -15.95 -9.14 -30.02
C GLU A 188 -15.65 -9.66 -28.59
N PRO A 189 -14.74 -10.63 -28.46
CA PRO A 189 -14.38 -11.14 -27.15
C PRO A 189 -13.65 -10.09 -26.31
N VAL A 190 -14.12 -9.89 -25.07
CA VAL A 190 -13.49 -9.08 -24.03
C VAL A 190 -13.24 -9.92 -22.80
N PHE A 191 -12.26 -9.52 -21.99
CA PHE A 191 -11.82 -10.27 -20.82
C PHE A 191 -11.85 -9.38 -19.58
N TRP A 192 -12.54 -9.82 -18.55
CA TRP A 192 -12.61 -9.14 -17.27
C TRP A 192 -11.65 -9.80 -16.30
N LEU A 193 -10.80 -8.98 -15.65
CA LEU A 193 -9.95 -9.47 -14.58
C LEU A 193 -10.83 -9.98 -13.43
N ALA A 194 -10.53 -11.18 -12.96
CA ALA A 194 -11.28 -11.91 -11.94
C ALA A 194 -10.28 -12.81 -11.18
N GLY A 195 -10.73 -13.94 -10.66
CA GLY A 195 -9.86 -14.97 -10.10
C GLY A 195 -9.95 -15.10 -8.60
N SER A 196 -9.24 -16.09 -8.10
CA SER A 196 -9.04 -16.38 -6.68
C SER A 196 -7.57 -16.58 -6.38
N PHE A 197 -7.14 -16.13 -5.20
CA PHE A 197 -5.77 -16.34 -4.75
C PHE A 197 -5.62 -17.77 -4.18
N GLU A 198 -4.56 -18.46 -4.59
CA GLU A 198 -4.18 -19.77 -4.08
C GLU A 198 -2.81 -19.71 -3.44
N ASN A 199 -2.72 -20.10 -2.15
CA ASN A 199 -1.44 -20.21 -1.47
C ASN A 199 -0.57 -21.31 -2.09
N ALA A 200 0.72 -21.03 -2.28
CA ALA A 200 1.71 -22.04 -2.62
C ALA A 200 1.92 -23.02 -1.44
N LYS A 201 2.31 -24.26 -1.76
CA LYS A 201 2.61 -25.27 -0.74
C LYS A 201 4.13 -25.45 -0.61
N PRO A 202 4.67 -25.66 0.60
CA PRO A 202 3.97 -25.74 1.89
C PRO A 202 3.47 -24.36 2.37
N ILE A 203 2.32 -24.31 3.02
CA ILE A 203 1.75 -23.07 3.57
C ILE A 203 2.42 -22.79 4.92
N HIS A 204 3.06 -21.62 5.03
CA HIS A 204 3.63 -21.15 6.31
C HIS A 204 2.54 -20.64 7.24
N ALA A 205 2.53 -21.12 8.49
CA ALA A 205 1.48 -20.83 9.49
C ALA A 205 1.44 -19.34 9.91
N ASP A 206 2.53 -18.59 9.67
CA ASP A 206 2.68 -17.17 10.02
C ASP A 206 2.47 -16.24 8.81
N ASN A 207 1.81 -16.68 7.75
CA ASN A 207 1.54 -15.86 6.58
C ASN A 207 0.33 -14.92 6.79
N ASP A 208 0.29 -13.84 6.02
CA ASP A 208 -0.72 -12.78 6.12
C ASP A 208 -2.13 -13.25 5.73
N THR A 209 -2.26 -14.13 4.74
CA THR A 209 -3.57 -14.69 4.32
C THR A 209 -4.22 -15.48 5.46
N LEU A 210 -3.48 -16.37 6.11
CA LEU A 210 -4.00 -17.16 7.23
C LEU A 210 -4.34 -16.30 8.45
N ALA A 211 -3.59 -15.22 8.68
CA ALA A 211 -3.92 -14.27 9.75
C ALA A 211 -5.28 -13.61 9.48
N LEU A 212 -5.48 -13.12 8.26
CA LEU A 212 -6.73 -12.47 7.83
C LEU A 212 -7.92 -13.45 7.88
N ASP A 213 -7.76 -14.66 7.34
CA ASP A 213 -8.79 -15.72 7.37
C ASP A 213 -9.17 -16.12 8.80
N SER A 214 -8.22 -16.01 9.74
CA SER A 214 -8.44 -16.29 11.16
C SER A 214 -9.04 -15.11 11.92
N GLY A 215 -9.33 -13.98 11.25
CA GLY A 215 -9.96 -12.80 11.85
C GLY A 215 -9.00 -11.86 12.56
N TYR A 216 -7.71 -11.90 12.23
CA TYR A 216 -6.70 -10.95 12.69
C TYR A 216 -6.34 -9.98 11.55
N ALA A 217 -6.01 -8.74 11.91
CA ALA A 217 -5.29 -7.87 11.00
C ALA A 217 -3.86 -8.43 10.79
N SER A 218 -3.36 -8.34 9.55
CA SER A 218 -1.99 -8.72 9.21
C SER A 218 -1.09 -7.49 9.12
N LEU A 219 0.10 -7.56 9.71
CA LEU A 219 1.15 -6.56 9.59
C LEU A 219 2.40 -7.21 9.02
N VAL A 220 2.76 -6.85 7.79
CA VAL A 220 3.94 -7.40 7.10
C VAL A 220 5.02 -6.31 6.99
N PRO A 221 6.22 -6.51 7.54
CA PRO A 221 7.37 -5.65 7.24
C PRO A 221 7.90 -5.97 5.85
N CYS A 222 7.95 -4.96 4.98
CA CYS A 222 8.37 -5.05 3.59
C CYS A 222 9.70 -4.35 3.38
N LYS A 223 10.49 -4.78 2.39
CA LYS A 223 11.73 -4.13 1.99
C LYS A 223 11.64 -3.55 0.58
N ILE A 224 12.35 -2.43 0.38
CA ILE A 224 12.55 -1.85 -0.95
C ILE A 224 13.67 -2.58 -1.72
N ASP A 225 14.65 -3.14 -1.04
CA ASP A 225 15.70 -3.94 -1.64
C ASP A 225 15.18 -5.37 -1.87
N VAL A 226 15.00 -5.74 -3.13
CA VAL A 226 14.49 -7.04 -3.58
C VAL A 226 15.59 -8.04 -3.94
N THR A 227 16.85 -7.76 -3.58
CA THR A 227 17.98 -8.64 -3.84
C THR A 227 17.86 -9.92 -3.01
N ASP A 228 17.89 -11.08 -3.65
CA ASP A 228 18.12 -12.38 -2.99
C ASP A 228 19.60 -12.50 -2.65
N TYR A 229 19.94 -12.21 -1.39
CA TYR A 229 21.33 -12.21 -0.93
C TYR A 229 21.96 -13.61 -0.87
N ASP A 230 21.16 -14.65 -0.62
CA ASP A 230 21.62 -16.02 -0.58
C ASP A 230 21.99 -16.49 -2.00
N PHE A 231 21.11 -16.25 -2.96
CA PHE A 231 21.39 -16.55 -4.35
C PHE A 231 22.47 -15.65 -4.95
N LEU A 232 22.57 -14.39 -4.55
CA LEU A 232 23.65 -13.49 -4.96
C LEU A 232 25.02 -14.06 -4.59
N ALA A 233 25.17 -14.60 -3.37
CA ALA A 233 26.42 -15.20 -2.92
C ALA A 233 26.78 -16.45 -3.73
N LEU A 234 25.78 -17.30 -4.00
CA LEU A 234 25.94 -18.49 -4.83
C LEU A 234 26.35 -18.16 -6.27
N LEU A 235 25.61 -17.22 -6.90
CA LEU A 235 25.85 -16.80 -8.29
C LEU A 235 27.25 -16.19 -8.47
N LYS A 236 27.71 -15.38 -7.52
CA LYS A 236 29.07 -14.83 -7.53
C LYS A 236 30.14 -15.94 -7.50
N LYS A 237 29.88 -17.03 -6.79
CA LYS A 237 30.80 -18.17 -6.74
C LYS A 237 30.82 -18.90 -8.10
N GLN A 238 29.64 -19.23 -8.63
CA GLN A 238 29.51 -19.93 -9.91
C GLN A 238 30.21 -19.19 -11.06
N LEU A 239 29.99 -17.88 -11.18
CA LEU A 239 30.59 -17.07 -12.24
C LEU A 239 32.08 -16.79 -12.08
N LYS A 240 32.67 -17.01 -10.90
CA LYS A 240 34.13 -16.97 -10.72
C LYS A 240 34.82 -18.24 -11.22
N ASP A 241 34.15 -19.36 -11.14
CA ASP A 241 34.67 -20.64 -11.60
C ASP A 241 34.59 -20.80 -13.14
N GLU A 242 33.86 -19.90 -13.82
CA GLU A 242 33.70 -19.82 -15.28
C GLU A 242 34.68 -18.83 -15.99
N ASN A 243 35.36 -17.95 -15.22
CA ASN A 243 36.35 -16.98 -15.71
C ASN A 243 37.75 -17.37 -15.27
#